data_59ab852236b5f3b6787a6136511ac939
#
_entry.id   59ab852236b5f3b6787a6136511ac939
#
_cell.length_a   1.000
_cell.length_b   1.000
_cell.length_c   1.000
_cell.angle_alpha   90.00
_cell.angle_beta   90.00
_cell.angle_gamma   90.00
#
_symmetry.space_group_name_H-M   'P 1'
#
loop_
_entity.id
_entity.type
_entity.pdbx_description
1 polymer ?
#
loop_
_entity_poly.entity_id
_entity_poly.type
_entity_poly.pdbx_seq_one_letter_code
_entity_poly.pdbx_strand_id
1 'polypeptide(L)'
;DFSLPTKGDFMHTVIYGPPGSGKTEVAKIIGRIFSNLGILNKKIFKKVSRNDLVAGYLGQTAMKTKDMIKASLGGVLFIDEAYSLGNSEKRDSFAKECIDTLCEALSEHKHNWMVIIAGYEKELNDCFFSLNEGLNSRFTWRFKLDPYKANELKSIYEKQVRDYGWTIATAAAAAAASEPGNVVPESWFATRMDYFTTYGRDMETLFTKTKIAHSRRVFCLPVSEKKIITLDDLENGYKLFIENPEVKDRKERGIGPYIKTLYL
;
A
#
# COMPACT_ATOMS: atom_id res chain seq x y z
N ASP A 1 -21.66 13.64 -0.40
CA ASP A 1 -22.80 12.70 -0.23
C ASP A 1 -22.34 11.30 -0.65
N PHE A 2 -22.03 10.46 0.34
CA PHE A 2 -21.82 9.03 0.12
C PHE A 2 -23.18 8.34 0.10
N SER A 3 -23.82 8.29 -1.07
CA SER A 3 -24.94 7.37 -1.25
C SER A 3 -24.40 5.96 -1.34
N LEU A 4 -24.95 5.03 -0.52
CA LEU A 4 -24.65 3.61 -0.65
C LEU A 4 -25.00 3.11 -2.06
N PRO A 5 -24.16 2.23 -2.66
CA PRO A 5 -24.47 1.69 -3.98
C PRO A 5 -25.86 1.05 -3.99
N THR A 6 -26.67 1.44 -4.95
CA THR A 6 -28.00 0.85 -5.16
C THR A 6 -27.87 -0.49 -5.90
N LYS A 7 -28.94 -1.32 -5.85
CA LYS A 7 -28.98 -2.55 -6.66
C LYS A 7 -28.78 -2.21 -8.13
N GLY A 8 -27.59 -2.46 -8.67
CA GLY A 8 -27.25 -2.20 -10.08
C GLY A 8 -25.97 -1.43 -10.30
N ASP A 9 -25.46 -0.74 -9.27
CA ASP A 9 -24.21 0.04 -9.39
C ASP A 9 -22.98 -0.86 -9.31
N PHE A 10 -21.94 -0.47 -10.04
CA PHE A 10 -20.64 -1.12 -9.94
C PHE A 10 -19.92 -0.66 -8.66
N MET A 11 -19.40 -1.61 -7.89
CA MET A 11 -18.60 -1.34 -6.69
C MET A 11 -17.10 -1.34 -6.97
N HIS A 12 -16.71 -1.62 -8.23
CA HIS A 12 -15.31 -1.80 -8.55
C HIS A 12 -14.55 -0.47 -8.43
N THR A 13 -13.38 -0.55 -7.83
CA THR A 13 -12.65 0.61 -7.32
C THR A 13 -11.22 0.67 -7.87
N VAL A 14 -10.76 1.86 -8.18
CA VAL A 14 -9.36 2.15 -8.52
C VAL A 14 -8.73 2.96 -7.41
N ILE A 15 -7.53 2.57 -6.99
CA ILE A 15 -6.73 3.32 -6.01
C ILE A 15 -5.41 3.73 -6.67
N TYR A 16 -5.28 5.02 -6.94
CA TYR A 16 -4.06 5.62 -7.44
C TYR A 16 -3.18 6.09 -6.29
N GLY A 17 -1.87 6.01 -6.47
CA GLY A 17 -0.94 6.60 -5.52
C GLY A 17 0.49 6.11 -5.66
N PRO A 18 1.45 6.83 -5.07
CA PRO A 18 2.86 6.48 -5.10
C PRO A 18 3.15 5.17 -4.33
N PRO A 19 4.35 4.60 -4.48
CA PRO A 19 4.74 3.41 -3.73
C PRO A 19 4.75 3.72 -2.22
N GLY A 20 4.30 2.75 -1.41
CA GLY A 20 4.24 2.92 0.04
C GLY A 20 3.16 3.86 0.57
N SER A 21 2.26 4.39 -0.28
CA SER A 21 1.13 5.24 0.13
C SER A 21 -0.02 4.50 0.83
N GLY A 22 0.11 3.19 1.07
CA GLY A 22 -0.92 2.44 1.79
C GLY A 22 -2.08 1.94 0.94
N LYS A 23 -1.97 1.89 -0.39
CA LYS A 23 -3.03 1.41 -1.31
C LYS A 23 -3.66 0.09 -0.87
N THR A 24 -2.84 -0.88 -0.47
CA THR A 24 -3.31 -2.18 0.03
C THR A 24 -4.11 -2.07 1.32
N GLU A 25 -3.69 -1.20 2.25
CA GLU A 25 -4.40 -1.00 3.53
C GLU A 25 -5.74 -0.30 3.32
N VAL A 26 -5.79 0.71 2.44
CA VAL A 26 -7.03 1.37 2.04
C VAL A 26 -7.99 0.37 1.39
N ALA A 27 -7.49 -0.47 0.48
CA ALA A 27 -8.30 -1.53 -0.14
C ALA A 27 -8.91 -2.50 0.89
N LYS A 28 -8.12 -2.91 1.90
CA LYS A 28 -8.63 -3.76 3.00
C LYS A 28 -9.70 -3.06 3.84
N ILE A 29 -9.54 -1.75 4.09
CA ILE A 29 -10.52 -0.95 4.83
C ILE A 29 -11.83 -0.87 4.05
N ILE A 30 -11.76 -0.53 2.75
CA ILE A 30 -12.92 -0.48 1.87
C ILE A 30 -13.64 -1.84 1.87
N GLY A 31 -12.93 -2.94 1.65
CA GLY A 31 -13.51 -4.28 1.65
C GLY A 31 -14.20 -4.63 2.98
N ARG A 32 -13.61 -4.24 4.12
CA ARG A 32 -14.24 -4.44 5.44
C ARG A 32 -15.50 -3.61 5.63
N ILE A 33 -15.51 -2.37 5.16
CA ILE A 33 -16.70 -1.51 5.22
C ILE A 33 -17.84 -2.15 4.45
N PHE A 34 -17.62 -2.55 3.19
CA PHE A 34 -18.63 -3.17 2.35
C PHE A 34 -19.12 -4.53 2.88
N SER A 35 -18.23 -5.32 3.50
CA SER A 35 -18.62 -6.57 4.17
C SER A 35 -19.44 -6.31 5.44
N ASN A 36 -19.11 -5.29 6.24
CA ASN A 36 -19.86 -4.95 7.46
C ASN A 36 -21.24 -4.34 7.15
N LEU A 37 -21.37 -3.67 6.01
CA LEU A 37 -22.65 -3.17 5.49
C LEU A 37 -23.54 -4.29 4.90
N GLY A 38 -23.05 -5.53 4.83
CA GLY A 38 -23.79 -6.67 4.26
C GLY A 38 -23.89 -6.67 2.74
N ILE A 39 -23.16 -5.79 2.05
CA ILE A 39 -23.11 -5.71 0.58
C ILE A 39 -22.30 -6.88 0.03
N LEU A 40 -21.14 -7.14 0.65
CA LEU A 40 -20.33 -8.34 0.39
C LEU A 40 -20.68 -9.39 1.45
N ASN A 41 -21.09 -10.57 1.02
CA ASN A 41 -21.59 -11.63 1.91
C ASN A 41 -20.46 -12.46 2.56
N LYS A 42 -19.21 -12.29 2.11
CA LYS A 42 -18.05 -12.97 2.65
C LYS A 42 -16.97 -11.97 3.01
N LYS A 43 -16.24 -12.21 4.10
CA LYS A 43 -15.09 -11.40 4.53
C LYS A 43 -13.80 -11.88 3.84
N ILE A 44 -13.84 -12.10 2.53
CA ILE A 44 -12.71 -12.53 1.73
C ILE A 44 -12.00 -11.29 1.18
N PHE A 45 -10.70 -11.22 1.37
CA PHE A 45 -9.81 -10.28 0.70
C PHE A 45 -8.69 -11.06 0.02
N LYS A 46 -8.80 -11.24 -1.30
CA LYS A 46 -7.82 -12.00 -2.09
C LYS A 46 -6.91 -11.03 -2.82
N LYS A 47 -5.65 -10.90 -2.36
CA LYS A 47 -4.61 -10.16 -3.07
C LYS A 47 -4.02 -11.04 -4.16
N VAL A 48 -3.93 -10.51 -5.37
CA VAL A 48 -3.35 -11.18 -6.55
C VAL A 48 -2.42 -10.23 -7.31
N SER A 49 -1.50 -10.82 -8.03
CA SER A 49 -0.58 -10.18 -8.98
C SER A 49 -0.79 -10.75 -10.38
N ARG A 50 -0.05 -10.23 -11.38
CA ARG A 50 -0.06 -10.79 -12.73
C ARG A 50 0.19 -12.31 -12.75
N ASN A 51 1.14 -12.78 -11.95
CA ASN A 51 1.51 -14.20 -11.92
C ASN A 51 0.39 -15.12 -11.41
N ASP A 52 -0.55 -14.58 -10.64
CA ASP A 52 -1.69 -15.33 -10.13
C ASP A 52 -2.83 -15.43 -11.17
N LEU A 53 -2.88 -14.51 -12.12
CA LEU A 53 -3.96 -14.37 -13.10
C LEU A 53 -3.56 -14.90 -14.48
N VAL A 54 -2.35 -14.62 -14.92
CA VAL A 54 -1.86 -14.97 -16.26
C VAL A 54 -1.10 -16.29 -16.20
N ALA A 55 -1.34 -17.17 -17.19
CA ALA A 55 -0.64 -18.44 -17.34
C ALA A 55 0.50 -18.31 -18.36
N GLY A 56 1.39 -19.31 -18.38
CA GLY A 56 2.51 -19.37 -19.33
C GLY A 56 2.20 -20.08 -20.66
N TYR A 57 1.00 -20.67 -20.80
CA TYR A 57 0.62 -21.44 -21.98
C TYR A 57 -0.72 -20.95 -22.53
N LEU A 58 -0.88 -21.06 -23.85
CA LEU A 58 -2.10 -20.68 -24.55
C LEU A 58 -3.33 -21.43 -24.02
N GLY A 59 -4.45 -20.72 -23.86
CA GLY A 59 -5.73 -21.28 -23.42
C GLY A 59 -5.86 -21.55 -21.92
N GLN A 60 -4.80 -21.32 -21.12
CA GLN A 60 -4.82 -21.55 -19.67
C GLN A 60 -5.08 -20.27 -18.86
N THR A 61 -4.89 -19.09 -19.44
CA THR A 61 -5.05 -17.82 -18.73
C THR A 61 -6.48 -17.59 -18.32
N ALA A 62 -7.47 -17.79 -19.20
CA ALA A 62 -8.88 -17.63 -18.85
C ALA A 62 -9.29 -18.54 -17.70
N MET A 63 -8.82 -19.80 -17.69
CA MET A 63 -9.13 -20.76 -16.64
C MET A 63 -8.54 -20.34 -15.32
N LYS A 64 -7.26 -19.95 -15.30
CA LYS A 64 -6.56 -19.47 -14.10
C LYS A 64 -7.20 -18.19 -13.56
N THR A 65 -7.55 -17.24 -14.42
CA THR A 65 -8.26 -16.04 -14.05
C THR A 65 -9.63 -16.36 -13.44
N LYS A 66 -10.42 -17.24 -14.05
CA LYS A 66 -11.73 -17.68 -13.52
C LYS A 66 -11.61 -18.35 -12.16
N ASP A 67 -10.56 -19.10 -11.89
CA ASP A 67 -10.33 -19.73 -10.59
C ASP A 67 -10.05 -18.69 -9.49
N MET A 68 -9.29 -17.63 -9.80
CA MET A 68 -9.06 -16.52 -8.86
C MET A 68 -10.35 -15.71 -8.62
N ILE A 69 -11.15 -15.48 -9.67
CA ILE A 69 -12.47 -14.85 -9.54
C ILE A 69 -13.34 -15.67 -8.60
N LYS A 70 -13.53 -16.98 -8.87
CA LYS A 70 -14.33 -17.88 -8.03
C LYS A 70 -13.87 -17.89 -6.57
N ALA A 71 -12.56 -17.90 -6.33
CA ALA A 71 -11.99 -17.89 -4.99
C ALA A 71 -12.25 -16.58 -4.22
N SER A 72 -12.60 -15.49 -4.90
CA SER A 72 -12.88 -14.17 -4.33
C SER A 72 -14.35 -13.76 -4.34
N LEU A 73 -15.24 -14.55 -4.97
CA LEU A 73 -16.68 -14.25 -5.04
C LEU A 73 -17.30 -14.10 -3.65
N GLY A 74 -18.10 -13.07 -3.51
CA GLY A 74 -18.70 -12.68 -2.23
C GLY A 74 -17.84 -11.75 -1.40
N GLY A 75 -16.63 -11.46 -1.84
CA GLY A 75 -15.66 -10.59 -1.17
C GLY A 75 -14.93 -9.67 -2.16
N VAL A 76 -13.66 -9.44 -1.89
CA VAL A 76 -12.80 -8.53 -2.65
C VAL A 76 -11.68 -9.29 -3.36
N LEU A 77 -11.51 -9.02 -4.66
CA LEU A 77 -10.31 -9.32 -5.41
C LEU A 77 -9.47 -8.03 -5.51
N PHE A 78 -8.29 -8.03 -4.92
CA PHE A 78 -7.38 -6.90 -4.97
C PHE A 78 -6.21 -7.20 -5.92
N ILE A 79 -6.09 -6.41 -6.98
CA ILE A 79 -5.03 -6.53 -7.98
C ILE A 79 -4.03 -5.40 -7.75
N ASP A 80 -2.88 -5.75 -7.21
CA ASP A 80 -1.80 -4.79 -6.99
C ASP A 80 -0.98 -4.61 -8.27
N GLU A 81 -0.57 -3.38 -8.56
CA GLU A 81 0.17 -3.04 -9.79
C GLU A 81 -0.54 -3.56 -11.05
N ALA A 82 -1.85 -3.32 -11.15
CA ALA A 82 -2.70 -3.89 -12.20
C ALA A 82 -2.26 -3.49 -13.63
N TYR A 83 -1.48 -2.42 -13.78
CA TYR A 83 -0.83 -2.06 -15.04
C TYR A 83 0.11 -3.18 -15.57
N SER A 84 0.63 -4.02 -14.67
CA SER A 84 1.47 -5.17 -15.06
C SER A 84 0.70 -6.26 -15.82
N LEU A 85 -0.63 -6.26 -15.76
CA LEU A 85 -1.48 -7.18 -16.54
C LEU A 85 -1.45 -6.87 -18.04
N GLY A 86 -0.99 -5.69 -18.45
CA GLY A 86 -0.86 -5.31 -19.83
C GLY A 86 0.50 -4.71 -20.15
N ASN A 87 0.67 -4.32 -21.40
CA ASN A 87 1.78 -3.50 -21.86
C ASN A 87 1.26 -2.42 -22.81
N SER A 88 2.01 -1.32 -22.95
CA SER A 88 1.66 -0.22 -23.83
C SER A 88 1.62 -0.62 -25.32
N GLU A 89 2.33 -1.69 -25.69
CA GLU A 89 2.38 -2.20 -27.07
C GLU A 89 1.16 -3.06 -27.46
N LYS A 90 0.28 -3.41 -26.51
CA LYS A 90 -0.94 -4.23 -26.71
C LYS A 90 -0.71 -5.58 -27.42
N ARG A 91 0.52 -6.10 -27.38
CA ARG A 91 0.92 -7.33 -28.08
C ARG A 91 0.83 -8.61 -27.24
N ASP A 92 0.45 -8.47 -25.96
CA ASP A 92 0.34 -9.60 -25.04
C ASP A 92 -1.06 -10.23 -25.10
N SER A 93 -1.19 -11.31 -25.87
CA SER A 93 -2.45 -12.06 -26.03
C SER A 93 -2.92 -12.68 -24.70
N PHE A 94 -2.01 -13.09 -23.82
CA PHE A 94 -2.35 -13.63 -22.50
C PHE A 94 -2.93 -12.55 -21.59
N ALA A 95 -2.36 -11.35 -21.64
CA ALA A 95 -2.88 -10.20 -20.91
C ALA A 95 -4.30 -9.86 -21.38
N LYS A 96 -4.54 -9.86 -22.69
CA LYS A 96 -5.85 -9.60 -23.26
C LYS A 96 -6.88 -10.65 -22.84
N GLU A 97 -6.54 -11.94 -22.89
CA GLU A 97 -7.40 -13.04 -22.44
C GLU A 97 -7.78 -12.88 -20.96
N CYS A 98 -6.82 -12.48 -20.09
CA CYS A 98 -7.07 -12.19 -18.69
C CYS A 98 -8.04 -11.02 -18.51
N ILE A 99 -7.79 -9.90 -19.19
CA ILE A 99 -8.59 -8.68 -19.09
C ILE A 99 -10.02 -8.90 -19.61
N ASP A 100 -10.19 -9.61 -20.71
CA ASP A 100 -11.52 -9.91 -21.28
C ASP A 100 -12.32 -10.80 -20.31
N THR A 101 -11.67 -11.81 -19.71
CA THR A 101 -12.28 -12.67 -18.69
C THR A 101 -12.68 -11.89 -17.44
N LEU A 102 -11.83 -10.96 -16.98
CA LEU A 102 -12.15 -10.06 -15.87
C LEU A 102 -13.34 -9.16 -16.22
N CYS A 103 -13.34 -8.55 -17.41
CA CYS A 103 -14.37 -7.61 -17.85
C CYS A 103 -15.77 -8.26 -17.89
N GLU A 104 -15.85 -9.51 -18.32
CA GLU A 104 -17.07 -10.31 -18.29
C GLU A 104 -17.55 -10.50 -16.85
N ALA A 105 -16.68 -11.00 -15.97
CA ALA A 105 -17.00 -11.28 -14.57
C ALA A 105 -17.36 -10.03 -13.77
N LEU A 106 -16.77 -8.85 -14.06
CA LEU A 106 -17.14 -7.58 -13.44
C LEU A 106 -18.62 -7.24 -13.63
N SER A 107 -19.19 -7.58 -14.77
CA SER A 107 -20.62 -7.38 -15.04
C SER A 107 -21.50 -8.45 -14.42
N GLU A 108 -21.08 -9.71 -14.54
CA GLU A 108 -21.86 -10.87 -14.07
C GLU A 108 -22.04 -10.87 -12.55
N HIS A 109 -20.97 -10.52 -11.82
CA HIS A 109 -20.95 -10.62 -10.35
C HIS A 109 -21.03 -9.27 -9.62
N LYS A 110 -21.40 -8.18 -10.29
CA LYS A 110 -21.39 -6.80 -9.77
C LYS A 110 -22.14 -6.61 -8.43
N HIS A 111 -23.12 -7.46 -8.12
CA HIS A 111 -23.94 -7.32 -6.92
C HIS A 111 -23.31 -7.90 -5.64
N ASN A 112 -22.32 -8.76 -5.77
CA ASN A 112 -21.79 -9.55 -4.67
C ASN A 112 -20.27 -9.73 -4.76
N TRP A 113 -19.61 -8.96 -5.59
CA TRP A 113 -18.18 -9.06 -5.79
C TRP A 113 -17.58 -7.71 -6.10
N MET A 114 -16.47 -7.40 -5.45
CA MET A 114 -15.77 -6.15 -5.62
C MET A 114 -14.34 -6.40 -6.12
N VAL A 115 -13.97 -5.75 -7.21
CA VAL A 115 -12.59 -5.72 -7.66
C VAL A 115 -12.01 -4.37 -7.30
N ILE A 116 -10.86 -4.38 -6.64
CA ILE A 116 -10.08 -3.17 -6.34
C ILE A 116 -8.75 -3.31 -7.07
N ILE A 117 -8.45 -2.37 -7.95
CA ILE A 117 -7.15 -2.31 -8.62
C ILE A 117 -6.33 -1.16 -8.06
N ALA A 118 -5.01 -1.35 -8.00
CA ALA A 118 -4.09 -0.34 -7.51
C ALA A 118 -2.90 -0.15 -8.45
N GLY A 119 -2.41 1.08 -8.56
CA GLY A 119 -1.25 1.41 -9.39
C GLY A 119 -1.04 2.90 -9.56
N TYR A 120 -0.18 3.26 -10.49
CA TYR A 120 0.00 4.64 -10.93
C TYR A 120 -1.05 5.00 -11.97
N GLU A 121 -1.54 6.23 -11.92
CA GLU A 121 -2.64 6.70 -12.77
C GLU A 121 -2.32 6.58 -14.25
N LYS A 122 -1.13 7.05 -14.66
CA LYS A 122 -0.69 7.01 -16.06
C LYS A 122 -0.55 5.58 -16.55
N GLU A 123 0.17 4.74 -15.82
CA GLU A 123 0.42 3.34 -16.19
C GLU A 123 -0.87 2.52 -16.24
N LEU A 124 -1.81 2.76 -15.31
CA LEU A 124 -3.12 2.10 -15.35
C LEU A 124 -3.93 2.52 -16.59
N ASN A 125 -3.90 3.80 -16.96
CA ASN A 125 -4.58 4.25 -18.17
C ASN A 125 -3.93 3.67 -19.43
N ASP A 126 -2.59 3.69 -19.52
CA ASP A 126 -1.85 3.28 -20.71
C ASP A 126 -1.81 1.75 -20.89
N CYS A 127 -1.73 0.98 -19.79
CA CYS A 127 -1.48 -0.46 -19.84
C CYS A 127 -2.68 -1.34 -19.43
N PHE A 128 -3.63 -0.82 -18.63
CA PHE A 128 -4.78 -1.60 -18.14
C PHE A 128 -6.08 -1.16 -18.83
N PHE A 129 -6.49 0.09 -18.66
CA PHE A 129 -7.75 0.59 -19.21
C PHE A 129 -7.76 0.66 -20.74
N SER A 130 -6.61 0.85 -21.37
CA SER A 130 -6.48 0.89 -22.83
C SER A 130 -6.68 -0.47 -23.51
N LEU A 131 -6.64 -1.58 -22.77
CA LEU A 131 -6.80 -2.93 -23.32
C LEU A 131 -8.26 -3.29 -23.60
N ASN A 132 -9.20 -2.70 -22.85
CA ASN A 132 -10.63 -2.93 -23.04
C ASN A 132 -11.42 -1.69 -22.60
N GLU A 133 -12.12 -1.03 -23.52
CA GLU A 133 -12.88 0.20 -23.27
C GLU A 133 -13.99 0.00 -22.21
N GLY A 134 -14.52 -1.21 -22.10
CA GLY A 134 -15.54 -1.55 -21.12
C GLY A 134 -15.09 -1.48 -19.66
N LEU A 135 -13.78 -1.52 -19.38
CA LEU A 135 -13.26 -1.42 -18.01
C LEU A 135 -13.55 -0.06 -17.39
N ASN A 136 -13.41 1.04 -18.15
CA ASN A 136 -13.64 2.38 -17.64
C ASN A 136 -15.04 2.59 -17.06
N SER A 137 -16.05 2.01 -17.68
CA SER A 137 -17.45 2.11 -17.23
C SER A 137 -17.76 1.24 -16.02
N ARG A 138 -16.94 0.23 -15.72
CA ARG A 138 -17.14 -0.70 -14.59
C ARG A 138 -16.38 -0.27 -13.34
N PHE A 139 -15.26 0.44 -13.49
CA PHE A 139 -14.50 1.02 -12.38
C PHE A 139 -14.95 2.45 -12.12
N THR A 140 -16.07 2.60 -11.43
CA THR A 140 -16.73 3.88 -11.20
C THR A 140 -16.16 4.65 -10.00
N TRP A 141 -15.58 3.95 -9.03
CA TRP A 141 -14.99 4.55 -7.83
C TRP A 141 -13.49 4.72 -8.02
N ARG A 142 -13.01 5.96 -7.95
CA ARG A 142 -11.61 6.29 -8.17
C ARG A 142 -11.09 7.14 -7.02
N PHE A 143 -10.10 6.65 -6.32
CA PHE A 143 -9.45 7.32 -5.20
C PHE A 143 -7.99 7.59 -5.51
N LYS A 144 -7.53 8.80 -5.22
CA LYS A 144 -6.13 9.18 -5.33
C LYS A 144 -5.57 9.39 -3.94
N LEU A 145 -4.47 8.71 -3.64
CA LEU A 145 -3.75 8.87 -2.39
C LEU A 145 -2.63 9.89 -2.62
N ASP A 146 -2.70 10.99 -1.90
CA ASP A 146 -1.69 12.03 -1.95
C ASP A 146 -0.41 11.61 -1.19
N PRO A 147 0.73 12.27 -1.49
CA PRO A 147 1.94 12.14 -0.71
C PRO A 147 1.70 12.50 0.76
N TYR A 148 2.28 11.73 1.69
CA TYR A 148 2.15 11.98 3.11
C TYR A 148 2.94 13.21 3.56
N LYS A 149 2.40 13.94 4.54
CA LYS A 149 3.06 15.01 5.28
C LYS A 149 3.88 14.44 6.45
N ALA A 150 4.73 15.28 7.03
CA ALA A 150 5.61 14.87 8.13
C ALA A 150 4.86 14.32 9.36
N ASN A 151 3.76 14.98 9.74
CA ASN A 151 2.89 14.55 10.85
C ASN A 151 2.23 13.20 10.57
N GLU A 152 1.88 12.93 9.32
CA GLU A 152 1.28 11.66 8.92
C GLU A 152 2.31 10.54 8.93
N LEU A 153 3.54 10.80 8.46
CA LEU A 153 4.64 9.83 8.55
C LEU A 153 4.99 9.51 10.01
N LYS A 154 5.01 10.52 10.89
CA LYS A 154 5.15 10.29 12.33
C LYS A 154 4.05 9.35 12.85
N SER A 155 2.79 9.62 12.50
CA SER A 155 1.65 8.80 12.93
C SER A 155 1.74 7.36 12.41
N ILE A 156 2.21 7.17 11.17
CA ILE A 156 2.45 5.85 10.57
C ILE A 156 3.56 5.11 11.34
N TYR A 157 4.68 5.79 11.62
CA TYR A 157 5.78 5.23 12.39
C TYR A 157 5.33 4.80 13.78
N GLU A 158 4.65 5.69 14.51
CA GLU A 158 4.11 5.41 15.85
C GLU A 158 3.11 4.25 15.85
N LYS A 159 2.26 4.17 14.81
CA LYS A 159 1.33 3.04 14.63
C LYS A 159 2.09 1.74 14.44
N GLN A 160 3.09 1.71 13.57
CA GLN A 160 3.91 0.52 13.35
C GLN A 160 4.61 0.07 14.64
N VAL A 161 5.19 1.00 15.40
CA VAL A 161 5.81 0.71 16.69
C VAL A 161 4.81 0.03 17.64
N ARG A 162 3.59 0.57 17.75
CA ARG A 162 2.53 0.00 18.60
C ARG A 162 2.04 -1.37 18.12
N ASP A 163 1.86 -1.53 16.82
CA ASP A 163 1.37 -2.80 16.22
C ASP A 163 2.33 -3.98 16.51
N TYR A 164 3.63 -3.70 16.65
CA TYR A 164 4.64 -4.69 17.07
C TYR A 164 4.78 -4.83 18.60
N GLY A 165 3.94 -4.15 19.39
CA GLY A 165 3.97 -4.22 20.85
C GLY A 165 5.15 -3.48 21.49
N TRP A 166 5.63 -2.41 20.81
CA TRP A 166 6.65 -1.49 21.30
C TRP A 166 6.02 -0.16 21.68
N THR A 167 6.74 0.63 22.46
CA THR A 167 6.34 1.99 22.85
C THR A 167 7.45 2.98 22.50
N ILE A 168 7.06 4.23 22.30
CA ILE A 168 8.00 5.34 22.14
C ILE A 168 8.03 6.09 23.48
N ALA A 169 9.22 6.47 23.94
CA ALA A 169 9.38 7.27 25.14
C ALA A 169 8.55 8.57 25.03
N THR A 170 7.71 8.82 26.02
CA THR A 170 6.86 10.02 26.09
C THR A 170 7.49 11.09 26.96
N ALA A 171 7.06 12.35 26.81
CA ALA A 171 7.52 13.46 27.65
C ALA A 171 7.29 13.19 29.15
N ALA A 172 6.20 12.50 29.50
CA ALA A 172 5.90 12.12 30.85
C ALA A 172 6.89 11.07 31.41
N ALA A 173 7.26 10.08 30.61
CA ALA A 173 8.25 9.07 30.97
C ALA A 173 9.67 9.67 31.01
N ALA A 174 9.99 10.59 30.08
CA ALA A 174 11.25 11.32 30.06
C ALA A 174 11.39 12.26 31.27
N ALA A 175 10.32 12.94 31.67
CA ALA A 175 10.30 13.78 32.88
C ALA A 175 10.49 12.97 34.19
N ALA A 176 9.92 11.77 34.25
CA ALA A 176 10.11 10.86 35.39
C ALA A 176 11.54 10.31 35.49
N ALA A 177 12.24 10.20 34.34
CA ALA A 177 13.63 9.74 34.28
C ALA A 177 14.68 10.87 34.36
N SER A 178 14.25 12.13 34.58
CA SER A 178 15.12 13.32 34.57
C SER A 178 15.92 13.53 33.26
N GLU A 179 15.43 12.98 32.14
CA GLU A 179 16.01 13.14 30.79
C GLU A 179 15.09 13.97 29.89
N PRO A 180 15.21 15.32 29.88
CA PRO A 180 14.46 16.16 28.97
C PRO A 180 15.00 15.96 27.53
N GLY A 181 14.17 15.43 26.63
CA GLY A 181 14.54 15.37 25.21
C GLY A 181 14.19 14.07 24.47
N ASN A 182 13.62 13.09 25.14
CA ASN A 182 13.43 11.74 24.57
C ASN A 182 12.14 11.54 23.75
N VAL A 183 11.40 12.62 23.48
CA VAL A 183 10.16 12.58 22.67
C VAL A 183 10.50 12.84 21.22
N VAL A 184 10.01 11.99 20.32
CA VAL A 184 10.18 12.18 18.87
C VAL A 184 9.32 13.36 18.39
N PRO A 185 9.91 14.52 18.08
CA PRO A 185 9.15 15.68 17.63
C PRO A 185 8.73 15.49 16.15
N GLU A 186 7.64 16.16 15.76
CA GLU A 186 7.22 16.18 14.34
C GLU A 186 8.28 16.82 13.44
N SER A 187 8.98 17.84 13.92
CA SER A 187 10.07 18.49 13.21
C SER A 187 11.20 17.53 12.79
N TRP A 188 11.36 16.41 13.52
CA TRP A 188 12.32 15.39 13.19
C TRP A 188 12.02 14.74 11.82
N PHE A 189 10.75 14.47 11.52
CA PHE A 189 10.32 13.96 10.23
C PHE A 189 10.34 15.06 9.16
N ALA A 190 9.90 16.27 9.50
CA ALA A 190 9.83 17.40 8.56
C ALA A 190 11.19 17.73 7.92
N THR A 191 12.27 17.68 8.70
CA THR A 191 13.63 17.96 8.21
C THR A 191 14.24 16.83 7.36
N ARG A 192 13.57 15.66 7.29
CA ARG A 192 14.09 14.45 6.65
C ARG A 192 13.17 13.89 5.55
N MET A 193 12.16 14.65 5.15
CA MET A 193 11.15 14.24 4.15
C MET A 193 11.77 13.76 2.83
N ASP A 194 12.88 14.35 2.41
CA ASP A 194 13.59 14.01 1.16
C ASP A 194 14.11 12.57 1.14
N TYR A 195 14.23 11.93 2.30
CA TYR A 195 14.68 10.54 2.42
C TYR A 195 13.51 9.54 2.45
N PHE A 196 12.28 10.01 2.70
CA PHE A 196 11.10 9.16 2.88
C PHE A 196 10.21 9.13 1.63
N THR A 197 10.82 8.82 0.49
CA THR A 197 10.16 8.85 -0.82
C THR A 197 9.18 7.70 -1.05
N THR A 198 9.28 6.60 -0.28
CA THR A 198 8.32 5.49 -0.29
C THR A 198 7.51 5.40 1.01
N TYR A 199 7.36 6.51 1.71
CA TYR A 199 6.44 6.74 2.83
C TYR A 199 6.34 5.58 3.84
N GLY A 200 5.22 4.85 3.85
CA GLY A 200 4.98 3.78 4.81
C GLY A 200 6.01 2.65 4.77
N ARG A 201 6.56 2.33 3.58
CA ARG A 201 7.64 1.35 3.43
C ARG A 201 8.95 1.86 4.05
N ASP A 202 9.25 3.15 3.88
CA ASP A 202 10.42 3.75 4.51
C ASP A 202 10.27 3.80 6.04
N MET A 203 9.05 4.04 6.55
CA MET A 203 8.79 3.97 8.01
C MET A 203 9.01 2.56 8.56
N GLU A 204 8.61 1.53 7.84
CA GLU A 204 8.85 0.13 8.22
C GLU A 204 10.36 -0.21 8.24
N THR A 205 11.09 0.26 7.23
CA THR A 205 12.55 0.10 7.15
C THR A 205 13.24 0.88 8.27
N LEU A 206 12.84 2.13 8.51
CA LEU A 206 13.33 2.96 9.59
C LEU A 206 13.11 2.30 10.95
N PHE A 207 11.90 1.79 11.21
CA PHE A 207 11.60 1.08 12.45
C PHE A 207 12.48 -0.17 12.62
N THR A 208 12.71 -0.91 11.55
CA THR A 208 13.61 -2.08 11.60
C THR A 208 15.04 -1.67 11.95
N LYS A 209 15.56 -0.59 11.38
CA LYS A 209 16.88 -0.05 11.73
C LYS A 209 16.92 0.51 13.15
N THR A 210 15.85 1.16 13.59
CA THR A 210 15.70 1.64 14.98
C THR A 210 15.75 0.48 15.98
N LYS A 211 15.10 -0.66 15.68
CA LYS A 211 15.20 -1.86 16.54
C LYS A 211 16.63 -2.38 16.66
N ILE A 212 17.42 -2.30 15.59
CA ILE A 212 18.84 -2.70 15.64
C ILE A 212 19.64 -1.74 16.53
N ALA A 213 19.45 -0.43 16.39
CA ALA A 213 20.11 0.56 17.25
C ALA A 213 19.71 0.39 18.71
N HIS A 214 18.42 0.26 18.97
CA HIS A 214 17.85 0.00 20.30
C HIS A 214 18.44 -1.25 20.94
N SER A 215 18.52 -2.38 20.23
CA SER A 215 19.06 -3.63 20.79
C SER A 215 20.49 -3.49 21.31
N ARG A 216 21.30 -2.64 20.68
CA ARG A 216 22.66 -2.35 21.12
C ARG A 216 22.66 -1.55 22.45
N ARG A 217 21.74 -0.58 22.60
CA ARG A 217 21.61 0.25 23.81
C ARG A 217 21.12 -0.56 25.02
N VAL A 218 20.09 -1.40 24.81
CA VAL A 218 19.42 -2.09 25.93
C VAL A 218 20.00 -3.47 26.26
N PHE A 219 21.12 -3.85 25.67
CA PHE A 219 21.70 -5.19 25.84
C PHE A 219 21.88 -5.58 27.32
N CYS A 220 22.33 -4.64 28.14
CA CYS A 220 22.56 -4.82 29.58
C CYS A 220 21.44 -4.26 30.46
N LEU A 221 20.33 -3.76 29.90
CA LEU A 221 19.27 -3.10 30.65
C LEU A 221 18.15 -4.07 31.09
N PRO A 222 17.34 -3.70 32.09
CA PRO A 222 16.19 -4.49 32.55
C PRO A 222 15.18 -4.77 31.45
N VAL A 223 14.40 -5.83 31.61
CA VAL A 223 13.38 -6.26 30.62
C VAL A 223 12.32 -5.17 30.38
N SER A 224 12.01 -4.35 31.38
CA SER A 224 11.07 -3.22 31.30
C SER A 224 11.44 -2.20 30.22
N GLU A 225 12.73 -2.05 29.91
CA GLU A 225 13.23 -1.07 28.94
C GLU A 225 13.39 -1.64 27.54
N LYS A 226 13.32 -2.97 27.40
CA LYS A 226 13.62 -3.67 26.15
C LYS A 226 12.63 -3.42 24.99
N LYS A 227 11.57 -2.65 25.22
CA LYS A 227 10.57 -2.30 24.18
C LYS A 227 10.25 -0.82 24.15
N ILE A 228 11.08 0.02 24.77
CA ILE A 228 10.91 1.48 24.78
C ILE A 228 11.92 2.12 23.84
N ILE A 229 11.44 2.67 22.73
CA ILE A 229 12.27 3.39 21.75
C ILE A 229 12.47 4.83 22.23
N THR A 230 13.71 5.26 22.24
CA THR A 230 14.12 6.63 22.55
C THR A 230 14.43 7.43 21.27
N LEU A 231 14.57 8.75 21.39
CA LEU A 231 15.00 9.61 20.29
C LEU A 231 16.40 9.20 19.79
N ASP A 232 17.31 8.83 20.69
CA ASP A 232 18.65 8.36 20.34
C ASP A 232 18.62 7.05 19.53
N ASP A 233 17.72 6.13 19.88
CA ASP A 233 17.52 4.90 19.11
C ASP A 233 17.05 5.24 17.70
N LEU A 234 16.13 6.20 17.56
CA LEU A 234 15.62 6.67 16.26
C LEU A 234 16.72 7.37 15.45
N GLU A 235 17.51 8.25 16.06
CA GLU A 235 18.63 8.93 15.38
C GLU A 235 19.68 7.91 14.88
N ASN A 236 20.06 6.97 15.71
CA ASN A 236 21.01 5.94 15.32
C ASN A 236 20.41 4.97 14.29
N GLY A 237 19.12 4.65 14.41
CA GLY A 237 18.38 3.89 13.41
C GLY A 237 18.32 4.62 12.06
N TYR A 238 18.13 5.94 12.09
CA TYR A 238 18.12 6.75 10.88
C TYR A 238 19.50 6.78 10.20
N LYS A 239 20.60 6.84 10.94
CA LYS A 239 21.96 6.71 10.34
C LYS A 239 22.09 5.38 9.58
N LEU A 240 21.62 4.26 10.19
CA LEU A 240 21.61 2.95 9.52
C LEU A 240 20.64 2.90 8.33
N PHE A 241 19.56 3.67 8.36
CA PHE A 241 18.58 3.75 7.27
C PHE A 241 19.18 4.47 6.05
N ILE A 242 19.83 5.61 6.23
CA ILE A 242 20.44 6.35 5.12
C ILE A 242 21.67 5.65 4.52
N GLU A 243 22.31 4.73 5.26
CA GLU A 243 23.38 3.88 4.77
C GLU A 243 22.90 2.75 3.85
N ASN A 244 21.59 2.47 3.83
CA ASN A 244 21.02 1.45 2.95
C ASN A 244 21.28 1.82 1.48
N PRO A 245 21.87 0.90 0.67
CA PRO A 245 22.17 1.17 -0.74
C PRO A 245 20.95 1.67 -1.53
N GLU A 246 19.78 1.08 -1.29
CA GLU A 246 18.54 1.50 -1.96
C GLU A 246 18.15 2.95 -1.66
N VAL A 247 18.38 3.41 -0.41
CA VAL A 247 18.07 4.78 0.00
C VAL A 247 19.09 5.76 -0.59
N LYS A 248 20.39 5.38 -0.63
CA LYS A 248 21.46 6.17 -1.27
C LYS A 248 21.20 6.35 -2.75
N ASP A 249 20.94 5.26 -3.46
CA ASP A 249 20.66 5.26 -4.90
C ASP A 249 19.46 6.15 -5.24
N ARG A 250 18.40 6.13 -4.44
CA ARG A 250 17.22 6.98 -4.64
C ARG A 250 17.57 8.46 -4.49
N LYS A 251 18.43 8.81 -3.55
CA LYS A 251 18.89 10.19 -3.33
C LYS A 251 19.82 10.68 -4.44
N GLU A 252 20.75 9.84 -4.90
CA GLU A 252 21.70 10.17 -5.96
C GLU A 252 21.04 10.37 -7.32
N ARG A 253 19.99 9.59 -7.61
CA ARG A 253 19.19 9.73 -8.84
C ARG A 253 18.30 10.97 -8.85
N GLY A 254 18.31 11.76 -7.76
CA GLY A 254 17.34 12.82 -7.53
C GLY A 254 15.94 12.24 -7.31
N ILE A 255 15.01 13.01 -6.77
CA ILE A 255 13.60 12.60 -6.62
C ILE A 255 13.21 11.79 -7.85
N GLY A 256 13.05 10.49 -7.67
CA GLY A 256 13.10 9.50 -8.74
C GLY A 256 12.12 9.79 -9.89
N PRO A 257 12.30 9.22 -11.07
CA PRO A 257 11.54 9.51 -12.28
C PRO A 257 10.02 9.42 -12.10
N TYR A 258 9.56 8.73 -11.06
CA TYR A 258 8.14 8.56 -10.72
C TYR A 258 7.46 9.83 -10.19
N ILE A 259 8.18 10.77 -9.55
CA ILE A 259 7.56 12.02 -9.06
C ILE A 259 7.57 13.09 -10.14
N LYS A 260 8.57 13.12 -11.02
CA LYS A 260 8.58 14.05 -12.16
C LYS A 260 7.48 13.77 -13.18
N THR A 261 7.02 12.52 -13.29
CA THR A 261 5.94 12.15 -14.23
C THR A 261 4.54 12.41 -13.65
N LEU A 262 4.42 12.65 -12.35
CA LEU A 262 3.14 12.97 -11.70
C LEU A 262 2.78 14.45 -11.74
N TYR A 263 3.72 15.34 -12.09
CA TYR A 263 3.53 16.80 -12.11
C TYR A 263 3.79 17.45 -13.49
N LEU A 264 3.96 16.68 -14.55
CA LEU A 264 3.94 17.11 -15.95
C LEU A 264 2.80 16.39 -16.69
#